data_ef2d96646b50a1b708d3b49bd470be67
#
_entry.id   ef2d96646b50a1b708d3b49bd470be67
#
_cell.length_a   1.000
_cell.length_b   1.000
_cell.length_c   1.000
_cell.angle_alpha   90.00
_cell.angle_beta   90.00
_cell.angle_gamma   90.00
#
_symmetry.space_group_name_H-M   'P 1'
#
loop_
_entity.id
_entity.type
_entity.pdbx_description
1 polymer ?
#
loop_
_entity_poly.entity_id
_entity_poly.type
_entity_poly.pdbx_seq_one_letter_code
_entity_poly.pdbx_strand_id
1 'polypeptide(L)'
;FIPTTTETYTFYTNSDDASYLWIGGNALTGYTTSNALVNNGGIHGMVEVSGSIKLKANTYYPIRIQYGQGGGGLGLTINYSTPTISKNQLLPVVCKPHTGL
;
A
#
# COMPACT_ATOMS: atom_id res chain seq x y z
N PHE A 1 0.39 5.81 -9.79
CA PHE A 1 1.65 6.31 -9.22
C PHE A 1 2.66 6.50 -10.34
N ILE A 2 3.28 7.67 -10.38
CA ILE A 2 4.33 7.97 -11.37
C ILE A 2 5.60 8.32 -10.58
N PRO A 3 6.60 7.41 -10.58
CA PRO A 3 7.86 7.70 -9.89
C PRO A 3 8.62 8.84 -10.57
N THR A 4 9.36 9.60 -9.78
CA THR A 4 10.24 10.67 -10.29
C THR A 4 11.65 10.17 -10.54
N THR A 5 12.02 9.01 -10.03
CA THR A 5 13.35 8.42 -10.15
C THR A 5 13.24 6.95 -10.53
N THR A 6 14.27 6.43 -11.19
CA THR A 6 14.41 4.99 -11.48
C THR A 6 15.24 4.37 -10.37
N GLU A 7 14.59 3.72 -9.41
CA GLU A 7 15.24 3.09 -8.27
C GLU A 7 14.27 2.13 -7.58
N THR A 8 14.74 1.48 -6.52
CA THR A 8 13.89 0.61 -5.71
C THR A 8 13.02 1.45 -4.78
N TYR A 9 11.70 1.31 -4.92
CA TYR A 9 10.71 1.94 -4.07
C TYR A 9 10.26 0.97 -3.00
N THR A 10 10.21 1.42 -1.76
CA THR A 10 9.63 0.67 -0.64
C THR A 10 8.31 1.32 -0.27
N PHE A 11 7.24 0.52 -0.28
CA PHE A 11 5.91 0.95 0.13
C PHE A 11 5.60 0.40 1.50
N TYR A 12 4.93 1.20 2.32
CA TYR A 12 4.59 0.86 3.69
C TYR A 12 3.09 1.01 3.88
N THR A 13 2.46 -0.01 4.45
CA THR A 13 1.12 0.15 5.01
C THR A 13 1.22 0.00 6.51
N ASN A 14 0.60 0.91 7.25
CA ASN A 14 0.49 0.85 8.69
C ASN A 14 -0.99 0.91 9.02
N SER A 15 -1.53 -0.14 9.59
CA SER A 15 -2.97 -0.27 9.73
C SER A 15 -3.41 -1.04 10.97
N ASP A 16 -4.61 -0.75 11.39
CA ASP A 16 -5.43 -1.48 12.35
C ASP A 16 -6.78 -1.74 11.64
N ASP A 17 -7.15 -2.89 11.21
CA ASP A 17 -6.46 -4.20 11.21
C ASP A 17 -5.66 -4.42 9.93
N ALA A 18 -6.20 -5.20 8.97
CA ALA A 18 -5.52 -5.63 7.77
C ALA A 18 -5.43 -4.56 6.69
N SER A 19 -4.33 -4.56 5.96
CA SER A 19 -4.19 -3.78 4.74
C SER A 19 -3.30 -4.49 3.74
N TYR A 20 -3.56 -4.22 2.44
CA TYR A 20 -2.83 -4.81 1.34
C TYR A 20 -2.57 -3.76 0.29
N LEU A 21 -1.42 -3.87 -0.39
CA LEU A 21 -1.08 -2.97 -1.50
C LEU A 21 -0.57 -3.80 -2.67
N TRP A 22 -1.12 -3.54 -3.85
CA TRP A 22 -0.66 -4.09 -5.12
C TRP A 22 -0.23 -2.95 -6.02
N ILE A 23 0.76 -3.19 -6.86
CA ILE A 23 1.25 -2.21 -7.83
C ILE A 23 1.50 -2.90 -9.16
N GLY A 24 1.21 -2.21 -10.26
CA GLY A 24 1.39 -2.74 -11.61
C GLY A 24 0.21 -3.59 -12.05
N GLY A 25 0.46 -4.60 -12.87
CA GLY A 25 -0.59 -5.45 -13.44
C GLY A 25 -1.49 -6.12 -12.41
N ASN A 26 -0.92 -6.56 -11.29
CA ASN A 26 -1.69 -7.18 -10.21
C ASN A 26 -2.62 -6.22 -9.48
N ALA A 27 -2.47 -4.91 -9.67
CA ALA A 27 -3.40 -3.94 -9.12
C ALA A 27 -4.70 -3.84 -9.94
N LEU A 28 -4.65 -4.23 -11.20
CA LEU A 28 -5.79 -4.15 -12.12
C LEU A 28 -6.59 -5.44 -12.15
N THR A 29 -5.90 -6.57 -12.27
CA THR A 29 -6.53 -7.90 -12.39
C THR A 29 -5.67 -8.95 -11.71
N GLY A 30 -6.29 -10.06 -11.30
CA GLY A 30 -5.59 -11.19 -10.72
C GLY A 30 -4.99 -10.94 -9.35
N TYR A 31 -5.40 -9.90 -8.64
CA TYR A 31 -4.89 -9.58 -7.32
C TYR A 31 -5.36 -10.63 -6.29
N THR A 32 -4.40 -11.10 -5.51
CA THR A 32 -4.63 -12.03 -4.40
C THR A 32 -3.81 -11.57 -3.21
N THR A 33 -4.11 -12.06 -2.03
CA THR A 33 -3.31 -11.74 -0.85
C THR A 33 -1.87 -12.23 -0.98
N SER A 34 -1.67 -13.33 -1.69
CA SER A 34 -0.35 -13.92 -1.87
C SER A 34 0.54 -13.16 -2.85
N ASN A 35 -0.03 -12.37 -3.78
CA ASN A 35 0.75 -11.57 -4.73
C ASN A 35 0.77 -10.08 -4.41
N ALA A 36 0.23 -9.68 -3.26
CA ALA A 36 0.34 -8.29 -2.80
C ALA A 36 1.80 -7.93 -2.54
N LEU A 37 2.20 -6.74 -2.99
CA LEU A 37 3.53 -6.23 -2.67
C LEU A 37 3.67 -6.01 -1.17
N VAL A 38 2.63 -5.47 -0.52
CA VAL A 38 2.54 -5.37 0.93
C VAL A 38 1.37 -6.22 1.41
N ASN A 39 1.66 -7.20 2.24
CA ASN A 39 0.65 -8.03 2.89
C ASN A 39 0.70 -7.78 4.39
N ASN A 40 -0.21 -6.96 4.87
CA ASN A 40 -0.37 -6.61 6.29
C ASN A 40 -1.71 -7.20 6.76
N GLY A 41 -1.88 -8.49 6.52
CA GLY A 41 -3.14 -9.18 6.77
C GLY A 41 -3.31 -9.56 8.24
N GLY A 42 -4.54 -9.96 8.58
CA GLY A 42 -4.91 -10.42 9.90
C GLY A 42 -5.55 -9.34 10.78
N ILE A 43 -5.95 -9.76 11.97
CA ILE A 43 -6.53 -8.89 12.99
C ILE A 43 -5.41 -8.47 13.93
N HIS A 44 -5.12 -7.17 13.98
CA HIS A 44 -4.02 -6.63 14.77
C HIS A 44 -4.23 -5.14 15.03
N GLY A 45 -3.54 -4.61 16.04
CA GLY A 45 -3.43 -3.16 16.24
C GLY A 45 -2.57 -2.52 15.15
N MET A 46 -2.23 -1.24 15.30
CA MET A 46 -1.40 -0.53 14.32
C MET A 46 -0.07 -1.24 14.14
N VAL A 47 0.10 -1.87 12.98
CA VAL A 47 1.32 -2.57 12.57
C VAL A 47 1.71 -2.09 11.18
N GLU A 48 2.99 -1.80 11.02
CA GLU A 48 3.56 -1.42 9.73
C GLU A 48 4.23 -2.61 9.06
N VAL A 49 3.89 -2.83 7.79
CA VAL A 49 4.54 -3.80 6.92
C VAL A 49 4.97 -3.10 5.65
N SER A 50 6.07 -3.53 5.07
CA SER A 50 6.61 -2.93 3.85
C SER A 50 6.92 -3.98 2.79
N GLY A 51 6.99 -3.52 1.55
CA GLY A 51 7.45 -4.30 0.40
C GLY A 51 8.17 -3.40 -0.59
N SER A 52 9.14 -3.95 -1.29
CA SER A 52 9.99 -3.18 -2.19
C SER A 52 9.87 -3.68 -3.62
N ILE A 53 9.94 -2.75 -4.57
CA ILE A 53 9.88 -3.04 -5.99
C ILE A 53 10.68 -1.99 -6.76
N LYS A 54 11.38 -2.43 -7.81
CA LYS A 54 12.11 -1.52 -8.69
C LYS A 54 11.14 -0.90 -9.69
N LEU A 55 11.13 0.43 -9.75
CA LEU A 55 10.27 1.19 -10.65
C LEU A 55 11.08 2.12 -11.53
N LYS A 56 10.51 2.44 -12.69
CA LYS A 56 11.13 3.32 -13.69
C LYS A 56 10.48 4.70 -13.63
N ALA A 57 11.32 5.74 -13.64
CA ALA A 57 10.87 7.13 -13.64
C ALA A 57 9.91 7.41 -14.80
N ASN A 58 8.94 8.28 -14.55
CA ASN A 58 7.98 8.78 -15.54
C ASN A 58 7.14 7.69 -16.20
N THR A 59 6.96 6.55 -15.51
CA THR A 59 6.13 5.44 -15.94
C THR A 59 4.90 5.37 -15.03
N TYR A 60 3.71 5.22 -15.60
CA TYR A 60 2.50 5.07 -14.81
C TYR A 60 2.39 3.64 -14.27
N TYR A 61 2.21 3.52 -12.97
CA TYR A 61 1.93 2.25 -12.29
C TYR A 61 0.61 2.34 -11.54
N PRO A 62 -0.40 1.53 -11.89
CA PRO A 62 -1.61 1.49 -11.10
C PRO A 62 -1.32 0.92 -9.71
N ILE A 63 -1.98 1.48 -8.71
CA ILE A 63 -1.90 1.01 -7.32
C ILE A 63 -3.30 0.63 -6.86
N ARG A 64 -3.41 -0.50 -6.19
CA ARG A 64 -4.60 -0.93 -5.48
C ARG A 64 -4.29 -1.07 -4.01
N ILE A 65 -5.13 -0.48 -3.17
CA ILE A 65 -5.03 -0.59 -1.71
C ILE A 65 -6.36 -1.15 -1.21
N GLN A 66 -6.28 -2.15 -0.36
CA GLN A 66 -7.45 -2.72 0.29
C GLN A 66 -7.24 -2.70 1.80
N TYR A 67 -8.24 -2.24 2.52
CA TYR A 67 -8.22 -2.10 3.97
C TYR A 67 -9.39 -2.87 4.56
N GLY A 68 -9.10 -3.69 5.56
CA GLY A 68 -10.10 -4.45 6.30
C GLY A 68 -10.01 -4.15 7.78
N GLN A 69 -11.17 -3.96 8.42
CA GLN A 69 -11.26 -3.68 9.84
C GLN A 69 -12.24 -4.64 10.50
N GLY A 70 -11.79 -5.28 11.59
CA GLY A 70 -12.59 -6.23 12.34
C GLY A 70 -13.40 -5.65 13.49
N GLY A 71 -13.26 -4.36 13.77
CA GLY A 71 -13.92 -3.66 14.88
C GLY A 71 -12.89 -2.99 15.80
N GLY A 72 -13.34 -2.10 16.66
CA GLY A 72 -12.45 -1.33 17.54
C GLY A 72 -11.81 -0.14 16.83
N GLY A 73 -10.49 0.04 17.00
CA GLY A 73 -9.76 1.15 16.40
C GLY A 73 -9.77 1.15 14.89
N LEU A 74 -9.61 2.33 14.30
CA LEU A 74 -9.56 2.55 12.87
C LEU A 74 -8.29 3.32 12.53
N GLY A 75 -7.45 2.79 11.65
CA GLY A 75 -6.26 3.49 11.23
C GLY A 75 -5.62 2.88 10.00
N LEU A 76 -5.24 3.75 9.06
CA LEU A 76 -4.50 3.36 7.87
C LEU A 76 -3.61 4.51 7.44
N THR A 77 -2.31 4.24 7.25
CA THR A 77 -1.39 5.15 6.58
C THR A 77 -0.63 4.42 5.50
N ILE A 78 -0.38 5.11 4.39
CA ILE A 78 0.37 4.59 3.26
C ILE A 78 1.54 5.53 3.00
N ASN A 79 2.75 4.99 3.06
CA ASN A 79 3.98 5.74 2.81
C ASN A 79 4.85 5.04 1.76
N TYR A 80 5.81 5.76 1.24
CA TYR A 80 6.85 5.19 0.40
C TYR A 80 8.18 5.87 0.66
N SER A 81 9.25 5.20 0.30
CA SER A 81 10.61 5.74 0.36
C SER A 81 11.48 5.10 -0.71
N THR A 82 12.61 5.73 -0.98
CA THR A 82 13.68 5.19 -1.83
C THR A 82 15.01 5.49 -1.17
N PRO A 83 16.13 4.96 -1.67
CA PRO A 83 17.45 5.35 -1.17
C PRO A 83 17.74 6.86 -1.25
N THR A 84 17.07 7.58 -2.16
CA THR A 84 17.28 9.03 -2.35
C THR A 84 16.08 9.88 -1.93
N ILE A 85 14.95 9.27 -1.59
CA ILE A 85 13.72 9.94 -1.16
C ILE A 85 13.36 9.46 0.24
N SER A 86 13.31 10.36 1.20
CA SER A 86 12.90 10.03 2.56
C SER A 86 11.48 9.52 2.61
N LYS A 87 11.16 8.71 3.63
CA LYS A 87 9.81 8.18 3.85
C LYS A 87 8.79 9.32 3.85
N ASN A 88 7.80 9.20 3.00
CA ASN A 88 6.83 10.25 2.73
C ASN A 88 5.45 9.64 2.53
N GLN A 89 4.42 10.38 2.87
CA GLN A 89 3.04 9.94 2.67
C GLN A 89 2.71 9.88 1.18
N LEU A 90 2.16 8.74 0.75
CA LEU A 90 1.81 8.53 -0.65
C LEU A 90 0.64 9.42 -1.08
N LEU A 91 -0.40 9.46 -0.25
CA LEU A 91 -1.63 10.23 -0.48
C LEU A 91 -2.20 10.63 0.86
N PRO A 92 -2.93 11.78 0.96
CA PRO A 92 -3.84 11.97 2.08
C PRO A 92 -4.92 10.89 1.97
N VAL A 93 -4.85 9.92 2.88
CA VAL A 93 -5.79 8.80 2.87
C VAL A 93 -7.09 9.25 3.48
N VAL A 94 -8.11 9.41 2.64
CA VAL A 94 -9.48 9.56 3.10
C VAL A 94 -10.05 8.16 3.22
N CYS A 95 -10.14 7.65 4.43
CA CYS A 95 -10.80 6.37 4.68
C CYS A 95 -12.30 6.57 4.51
N LYS A 96 -12.84 6.08 3.41
CA LYS A 96 -14.29 5.96 3.25
C LYS A 96 -14.70 4.56 3.65
N PRO A 97 -15.75 4.41 4.46
CA PRO A 97 -16.31 3.09 4.71
C PRO A 97 -16.63 2.41 3.39
N HIS A 98 -16.23 1.17 3.23
CA HIS A 98 -16.57 0.42 2.04
C HIS A 98 -17.97 -0.15 2.22
N THR A 99 -18.95 0.46 1.55
CA THR A 99 -20.37 0.12 1.69
C THR A 99 -20.84 -0.98 0.74
N GLY A 100 -20.00 -1.62 0.03
CA GLY A 100 -20.35 -2.67 -0.92
C GLY A 100 -19.78 -4.04 -0.61
N LEU A 101 -19.27 -4.20 0.55
CA LEU A 101 -18.73 -5.49 0.98
C LEU A 101 -19.80 -6.49 1.32
#